data_728b063e98259b92f554c1651119b947
#
_entry.id   728b063e98259b92f554c1651119b947
#
_cell.length_a   1.000
_cell.length_b   1.000
_cell.length_c   1.000
_cell.angle_alpha   90.00
_cell.angle_beta   90.00
_cell.angle_gamma   90.00
#
_symmetry.space_group_name_H-M   'P 1'
#
loop_
_entity.id
_entity.type
_entity.pdbx_description
1 polymer ?
#
loop_
_entity_poly.entity_id
_entity_poly.type
_entity_poly.pdbx_seq_one_letter_code
_entity_poly.pdbx_strand_id
1 'polypeptide(L)'
;MYKLVLLRHGESTWNKENRFTGWTDVDLSEKGLVEAKSAGEVLKKEGYKFDIAYTSVLKRAIRTLWITLDGLDLMWIPVIRHWRLNERHYGALQGLNKAETAQKFGEDQVKIWRRSYDTQPPALEKSDERFPGKDPRYADLKGDELPLTECLKDTVARFVPYWEGTIAPMVKSGKRVLIT
;
A
#
# COMPACT_ATOMS: atom_id res chain seq x y z
N MET A 1 3.55 -21.92 -16.66
CA MET A 1 4.19 -21.25 -15.48
C MET A 1 3.39 -20.01 -15.18
N TYR A 2 2.96 -19.79 -13.95
CA TYR A 2 2.26 -18.58 -13.51
C TYR A 2 3.28 -17.46 -13.26
N LYS A 3 2.94 -16.21 -13.63
CA LYS A 3 3.79 -15.04 -13.39
C LYS A 3 3.04 -14.00 -12.57
N LEU A 4 3.59 -13.67 -11.42
CA LEU A 4 3.14 -12.60 -10.52
C LEU A 4 4.35 -11.75 -10.16
N VAL A 5 4.23 -10.43 -10.31
CA VAL A 5 5.24 -9.47 -9.88
C VAL A 5 4.62 -8.58 -8.80
N LEU A 6 5.31 -8.46 -7.69
CA LEU A 6 4.98 -7.53 -6.61
C LEU A 6 5.97 -6.36 -6.67
N LEU A 7 5.46 -5.17 -6.89
CA LEU A 7 6.25 -3.95 -6.98
C LEU A 7 5.91 -3.04 -5.79
N ARG A 8 6.88 -2.76 -4.94
CA ARG A 8 6.68 -1.78 -3.87
C ARG A 8 6.71 -0.37 -4.46
N HIS A 9 5.87 0.53 -3.94
CA HIS A 9 5.90 1.95 -4.29
C HIS A 9 7.27 2.59 -4.01
N GLY A 10 7.65 3.58 -4.81
CA GLY A 10 8.84 4.40 -4.59
C GLY A 10 8.80 5.14 -3.25
N GLU A 11 9.92 5.73 -2.84
CA GLU A 11 10.00 6.52 -1.61
C GLU A 11 8.90 7.58 -1.56
N SER A 12 8.08 7.59 -0.50
CA SER A 12 7.10 8.66 -0.27
C SER A 12 7.71 9.84 0.49
N THR A 13 7.05 11.01 0.45
CA THR A 13 7.48 12.18 1.23
C THR A 13 7.64 11.86 2.71
N TRP A 14 6.73 11.06 3.29
CA TRP A 14 6.82 10.66 4.69
C TRP A 14 7.82 9.51 4.96
N ASN A 15 8.19 8.72 3.95
CA ASN A 15 9.35 7.83 4.09
C ASN A 15 10.64 8.65 4.23
N LYS A 16 10.82 9.69 3.41
CA LYS A 16 11.95 10.62 3.47
C LYS A 16 12.01 11.33 4.83
N GLU A 17 10.87 11.74 5.39
CA GLU A 17 10.74 12.40 6.69
C GLU A 17 10.78 11.43 7.89
N ASN A 18 10.95 10.14 7.66
CA ASN A 18 10.92 9.10 8.69
C ASN A 18 9.63 9.08 9.53
N ARG A 19 8.47 9.29 8.89
CA ARG A 19 7.15 9.26 9.54
C ARG A 19 6.41 7.96 9.30
N PHE A 20 5.48 7.63 10.21
CA PHE A 20 4.49 6.58 10.01
C PHE A 20 3.46 7.03 8.97
N THR A 21 3.27 6.26 7.90
CA THR A 21 2.37 6.66 6.80
C THR A 21 1.00 5.99 6.89
N GLY A 22 0.93 4.67 6.78
CA GLY A 22 -0.33 3.94 6.79
C GLY A 22 -1.29 4.37 5.69
N TRP A 23 -2.52 4.75 6.06
CA TRP A 23 -3.56 5.17 5.11
C TRP A 23 -3.53 6.67 4.78
N THR A 24 -2.67 7.45 5.42
CA THR A 24 -2.47 8.84 5.02
C THR A 24 -1.95 8.90 3.59
N ASP A 25 -2.63 9.69 2.75
CA ASP A 25 -2.42 9.68 1.30
C ASP A 25 -1.35 10.67 0.86
N VAL A 26 -0.10 10.40 1.26
CA VAL A 26 1.07 11.17 0.84
C VAL A 26 1.56 10.72 -0.54
N ASP A 27 2.20 11.64 -1.25
CA ASP A 27 2.76 11.40 -2.57
C ASP A 27 4.17 10.81 -2.52
N LEU A 28 4.70 10.44 -3.68
CA LEU A 28 6.10 10.09 -3.86
C LEU A 28 6.99 11.32 -3.66
N SER A 29 8.20 11.10 -3.13
CA SER A 29 9.28 12.07 -3.20
C SER A 29 9.88 12.12 -4.61
N GLU A 30 10.72 13.11 -4.90
CA GLU A 30 11.47 13.15 -6.16
C GLU A 30 12.27 11.87 -6.40
N LYS A 31 12.90 11.35 -5.36
CA LYS A 31 13.60 10.06 -5.41
C LYS A 31 12.63 8.91 -5.73
N GLY A 32 11.45 8.91 -5.11
CA GLY A 32 10.41 7.90 -5.37
C GLY A 32 9.91 7.90 -6.82
N LEU A 33 9.84 9.06 -7.47
CA LEU A 33 9.54 9.16 -8.90
C LEU A 33 10.63 8.51 -9.76
N VAL A 34 11.89 8.75 -9.43
CA VAL A 34 13.05 8.13 -10.12
C VAL A 34 13.05 6.61 -9.89
N GLU A 35 12.78 6.15 -8.67
CA GLU A 35 12.69 4.71 -8.35
C GLU A 35 11.58 4.02 -9.15
N ALA A 36 10.40 4.64 -9.27
CA ALA A 36 9.29 4.11 -10.06
C ALA A 36 9.64 4.01 -11.55
N LYS A 37 10.34 5.02 -12.10
CA LYS A 37 10.83 5.00 -13.48
C LYS A 37 11.86 3.89 -13.70
N SER A 38 12.83 3.78 -12.81
CA SER A 38 13.86 2.73 -12.85
C SER A 38 13.24 1.33 -12.79
N ALA A 39 12.20 1.14 -11.97
CA ALA A 39 11.48 -0.14 -11.91
C ALA A 39 10.84 -0.50 -13.27
N GLY A 40 10.22 0.46 -13.95
CA GLY A 40 9.68 0.26 -15.31
C GLY A 40 10.78 -0.11 -16.32
N GLU A 41 11.92 0.58 -16.28
CA GLU A 41 13.07 0.30 -17.15
C GLU A 41 13.66 -1.10 -16.92
N VAL A 42 13.81 -1.51 -15.66
CA VAL A 42 14.30 -2.86 -15.31
C VAL A 42 13.33 -3.92 -15.80
N LEU A 43 12.04 -3.79 -15.53
CA LEU A 43 11.03 -4.75 -15.98
C LEU A 43 10.98 -4.85 -17.51
N LYS A 44 11.14 -3.73 -18.22
CA LYS A 44 11.21 -3.70 -19.69
C LYS A 44 12.44 -4.44 -20.23
N LYS A 45 13.60 -4.13 -19.66
CA LYS A 45 14.88 -4.77 -20.02
C LYS A 45 14.85 -6.28 -19.83
N GLU A 46 14.25 -6.73 -18.71
CA GLU A 46 14.08 -8.16 -18.40
C GLU A 46 12.93 -8.83 -19.18
N GLY A 47 12.28 -8.12 -20.10
CA GLY A 47 11.24 -8.65 -20.97
C GLY A 47 9.93 -8.98 -20.27
N TYR A 48 9.66 -8.38 -19.09
CA TYR A 48 8.38 -8.56 -18.42
C TYR A 48 7.24 -7.91 -19.19
N LYS A 49 6.13 -8.64 -19.28
CA LYS A 49 4.86 -8.15 -19.85
C LYS A 49 3.74 -8.50 -18.89
N PHE A 50 2.71 -7.66 -18.83
CA PHE A 50 1.57 -7.84 -17.96
C PHE A 50 0.27 -7.77 -18.75
N ASP A 51 -0.75 -8.48 -18.27
CA ASP A 51 -2.09 -8.51 -18.86
C ASP A 51 -3.09 -7.73 -18.00
N ILE A 52 -2.78 -7.53 -16.73
CA ILE A 52 -3.59 -6.80 -15.75
C ILE A 52 -2.73 -6.34 -14.59
N ALA A 53 -3.07 -5.20 -14.02
CA ALA A 53 -2.44 -4.68 -12.82
C ALA A 53 -3.46 -4.42 -11.69
N TYR A 54 -3.01 -4.62 -10.46
CA TYR A 54 -3.74 -4.30 -9.23
C TYR A 54 -2.94 -3.31 -8.40
N THR A 55 -3.63 -2.38 -7.76
CA THR A 55 -2.98 -1.43 -6.84
C THR A 55 -3.93 -1.02 -5.72
N SER A 56 -3.38 -0.42 -4.68
CA SER A 56 -4.18 0.18 -3.61
C SER A 56 -4.89 1.46 -4.11
N VAL A 57 -5.67 2.08 -3.22
CA VAL A 57 -6.25 3.41 -3.48
C VAL A 57 -5.36 4.56 -2.98
N LEU A 58 -4.13 4.26 -2.57
CA LEU A 58 -3.17 5.25 -2.09
C LEU A 58 -2.35 5.84 -3.24
N LYS A 59 -2.26 7.16 -3.27
CA LYS A 59 -1.63 7.94 -4.35
C LYS A 59 -0.22 7.46 -4.70
N ARG A 60 0.63 7.21 -3.71
CA ARG A 60 2.00 6.73 -3.93
C ARG A 60 2.08 5.41 -4.68
N ALA A 61 1.17 4.47 -4.40
CA ALA A 61 1.10 3.19 -5.10
C ALA A 61 0.56 3.36 -6.52
N ILE A 62 -0.53 4.12 -6.68
CA ILE A 62 -1.12 4.43 -7.99
C ILE A 62 -0.12 5.13 -8.89
N ARG A 63 0.59 6.15 -8.39
CA ARG A 63 1.58 6.91 -9.16
C ARG A 63 2.77 6.04 -9.55
N THR A 64 3.26 5.19 -8.64
CA THR A 64 4.31 4.21 -8.98
C THR A 64 3.86 3.29 -10.11
N LEU A 65 2.64 2.75 -10.03
CA LEU A 65 2.09 1.90 -11.09
C LEU A 65 2.01 2.65 -12.42
N TRP A 66 1.47 3.86 -12.45
CA TRP A 66 1.36 4.64 -13.69
C TRP A 66 2.71 4.88 -14.35
N ILE A 67 3.70 5.33 -13.58
CA ILE A 67 5.06 5.55 -14.10
C ILE A 67 5.67 4.24 -14.63
N THR A 68 5.44 3.14 -13.92
CA THR A 68 5.95 1.83 -14.34
C THR A 68 5.27 1.35 -15.63
N LEU A 69 3.95 1.47 -15.75
CA LEU A 69 3.21 1.09 -16.95
C LEU A 69 3.56 1.97 -18.15
N ASP A 70 3.78 3.26 -17.94
CA ASP A 70 4.26 4.20 -18.98
C ASP A 70 5.62 3.74 -19.51
N GLY A 71 6.58 3.45 -18.63
CA GLY A 71 7.90 2.93 -19.01
C GLY A 71 7.87 1.60 -19.76
N LEU A 72 6.86 0.77 -19.50
CA LEU A 72 6.63 -0.52 -20.16
C LEU A 72 5.83 -0.40 -21.47
N ASP A 73 5.26 0.77 -21.80
CA ASP A 73 4.28 0.98 -22.86
C ASP A 73 3.03 0.07 -22.70
N LEU A 74 2.56 -0.07 -21.46
CA LEU A 74 1.44 -0.91 -21.07
C LEU A 74 0.29 -0.13 -20.40
N MET A 75 0.14 1.19 -20.67
CA MET A 75 -0.91 2.03 -20.09
C MET A 75 -2.33 1.56 -20.45
N TRP A 76 -2.46 0.77 -21.49
CA TRP A 76 -3.73 0.26 -22.01
C TRP A 76 -4.27 -0.97 -21.28
N ILE A 77 -3.46 -1.65 -20.44
CA ILE A 77 -3.95 -2.84 -19.71
C ILE A 77 -4.94 -2.45 -18.61
N PRO A 78 -5.88 -3.35 -18.25
CA PRO A 78 -6.78 -3.10 -17.13
C PRO A 78 -6.02 -2.86 -15.82
N VAL A 79 -6.42 -1.82 -15.07
CA VAL A 79 -5.91 -1.48 -13.74
C VAL A 79 -7.07 -1.49 -12.75
N ILE A 80 -6.98 -2.35 -11.74
CA ILE A 80 -7.96 -2.46 -10.67
C ILE A 80 -7.39 -1.90 -9.38
N ARG A 81 -8.07 -0.89 -8.81
CA ARG A 81 -7.75 -0.28 -7.52
C ARG A 81 -8.65 -0.87 -6.45
N HIS A 82 -8.07 -1.25 -5.32
CA HIS A 82 -8.87 -1.78 -4.23
C HIS A 82 -8.23 -1.47 -2.87
N TRP A 83 -9.05 -0.99 -1.92
CA TRP A 83 -8.60 -0.60 -0.58
C TRP A 83 -7.96 -1.75 0.22
N ARG A 84 -8.36 -2.99 -0.04
CA ARG A 84 -7.75 -4.17 0.60
C ARG A 84 -6.26 -4.36 0.25
N LEU A 85 -5.76 -3.62 -0.74
CA LEU A 85 -4.34 -3.54 -1.10
C LEU A 85 -3.61 -2.38 -0.40
N ASN A 86 -4.31 -1.57 0.39
CA ASN A 86 -3.66 -0.50 1.15
C ASN A 86 -2.60 -1.06 2.11
N GLU A 87 -1.58 -0.24 2.38
CA GLU A 87 -0.66 -0.46 3.49
C GLU A 87 -1.44 -0.64 4.80
N ARG A 88 -0.84 -1.31 5.79
CA ARG A 88 -1.39 -1.42 7.14
C ARG A 88 -1.70 -0.05 7.73
N HIS A 89 -2.84 0.07 8.41
CA HIS A 89 -3.26 1.28 9.07
C HIS A 89 -2.52 1.44 10.41
N TYR A 90 -1.69 2.47 10.54
CA TYR A 90 -0.89 2.68 11.76
C TYR A 90 -1.65 3.41 12.89
N GLY A 91 -2.96 3.58 12.79
CA GLY A 91 -3.77 4.22 13.83
C GLY A 91 -3.28 5.63 14.17
N ALA A 92 -3.23 5.93 15.45
CA ALA A 92 -2.79 7.23 15.97
C ALA A 92 -1.30 7.53 15.72
N LEU A 93 -0.50 6.53 15.33
CA LEU A 93 0.90 6.77 14.98
C LEU A 93 1.07 7.47 13.62
N GLN A 94 0.05 7.47 12.74
CA GLN A 94 0.13 8.12 11.43
C GLN A 94 0.54 9.59 11.56
N GLY A 95 1.55 10.01 10.81
CA GLY A 95 2.12 11.37 10.83
C GLY A 95 3.22 11.60 11.88
N LEU A 96 3.34 10.74 12.89
CA LEU A 96 4.41 10.88 13.88
C LEU A 96 5.76 10.49 13.29
N ASN A 97 6.82 11.19 13.69
CA ASN A 97 8.19 10.81 13.38
C ASN A 97 8.57 9.54 14.16
N LYS A 98 9.16 8.56 13.48
CA LYS A 98 9.48 7.25 14.09
C LYS A 98 10.55 7.33 15.19
N ALA A 99 11.55 8.20 15.02
CA ALA A 99 12.60 8.37 16.02
C ALA A 99 12.08 9.09 17.28
N GLU A 100 11.30 10.16 17.11
CA GLU A 100 10.67 10.87 18.22
C GLU A 100 9.67 9.96 18.97
N THR A 101 8.95 9.14 18.24
CA THR A 101 8.03 8.16 18.82
C THR A 101 8.80 7.11 19.64
N ALA A 102 9.96 6.66 19.16
CA ALA A 102 10.82 5.74 19.88
C ALA A 102 11.41 6.37 21.16
N GLN A 103 11.79 7.65 21.10
CA GLN A 103 12.22 8.39 22.30
C GLN A 103 11.09 8.49 23.35
N LYS A 104 9.85 8.68 22.92
CA LYS A 104 8.70 8.86 23.80
C LYS A 104 8.19 7.56 24.42
N PHE A 105 8.13 6.50 23.64
CA PHE A 105 7.49 5.22 24.04
C PHE A 105 8.47 4.05 24.22
N GLY A 106 9.75 4.28 23.93
CA GLY A 106 10.78 3.24 23.93
C GLY A 106 10.89 2.54 22.57
N GLU A 107 12.13 2.17 22.20
CA GLU A 107 12.41 1.50 20.91
C GLU A 107 11.71 0.15 20.79
N ASP A 108 11.70 -0.63 21.87
CA ASP A 108 11.07 -1.96 21.89
C ASP A 108 9.56 -1.87 21.66
N GLN A 109 8.88 -0.93 22.30
CA GLN A 109 7.45 -0.73 22.10
C GLN A 109 7.14 -0.32 20.65
N VAL A 110 7.92 0.60 20.09
CA VAL A 110 7.76 1.02 18.68
C VAL A 110 8.08 -0.13 17.73
N LYS A 111 9.08 -0.96 18.04
CA LYS A 111 9.39 -2.17 17.28
C LYS A 111 8.24 -3.16 17.29
N ILE A 112 7.61 -3.37 18.47
CA ILE A 112 6.41 -4.21 18.60
C ILE A 112 5.29 -3.69 17.70
N TRP A 113 4.90 -2.42 17.77
CA TRP A 113 3.88 -1.82 16.91
C TRP A 113 4.19 -1.94 15.40
N ARG A 114 5.47 -1.92 15.04
CA ARG A 114 5.91 -1.99 13.64
C ARG A 114 6.03 -3.41 13.11
N ARG A 115 6.28 -4.41 13.94
CA ARG A 115 6.73 -5.74 13.51
C ARG A 115 5.92 -6.91 14.07
N SER A 116 5.18 -6.71 15.16
CA SER A 116 4.34 -7.77 15.70
C SER A 116 3.26 -8.19 14.70
N TYR A 117 2.92 -9.46 14.74
CA TYR A 117 1.84 -10.02 13.93
C TYR A 117 0.47 -9.59 14.44
N ASP A 118 0.26 -9.57 15.75
CA ASP A 118 -1.04 -9.45 16.41
C ASP A 118 -1.19 -8.25 17.36
N THR A 119 -0.12 -7.46 17.59
CA THR A 119 -0.18 -6.27 18.43
C THR A 119 -0.49 -5.03 17.59
N GLN A 120 -1.65 -4.43 17.82
CA GLN A 120 -2.07 -3.22 17.13
C GLN A 120 -1.36 -1.98 17.70
N PRO A 121 -1.02 -0.98 16.85
CA PRO A 121 -0.70 0.37 17.30
C PRO A 121 -1.90 1.02 18.00
N PRO A 122 -1.70 2.14 18.74
CA PRO A 122 -2.81 2.92 19.32
C PRO A 122 -3.84 3.29 18.24
N ALA A 123 -5.11 3.07 18.54
CA ALA A 123 -6.20 3.34 17.61
C ALA A 123 -6.43 4.86 17.42
N LEU A 124 -6.94 5.25 16.25
CA LEU A 124 -7.52 6.57 16.02
C LEU A 124 -8.91 6.66 16.69
N GLU A 125 -9.29 7.86 17.07
CA GLU A 125 -10.70 8.17 17.35
C GLU A 125 -11.47 8.38 16.04
N LYS A 126 -12.76 8.02 15.99
CA LYS A 126 -13.59 8.27 14.79
C LYS A 126 -13.78 9.76 14.48
N SER A 127 -13.57 10.64 15.47
CA SER A 127 -13.58 12.09 15.33
C SER A 127 -12.29 12.67 14.76
N ASP A 128 -11.19 11.90 14.75
CA ASP A 128 -9.89 12.32 14.22
C ASP A 128 -9.99 12.63 12.73
N GLU A 129 -9.38 13.72 12.28
CA GLU A 129 -9.38 14.14 10.88
C GLU A 129 -8.73 13.12 9.92
N ARG A 130 -7.83 12.28 10.45
CA ARG A 130 -7.15 11.21 9.72
C ARG A 130 -8.01 9.94 9.55
N PHE A 131 -9.18 9.89 10.23
CA PHE A 131 -10.10 8.77 10.07
C PHE A 131 -10.71 8.79 8.67
N PRO A 132 -10.63 7.68 7.89
CA PRO A 132 -11.00 7.66 6.47
C PRO A 132 -12.52 7.72 6.20
N GLY A 133 -13.36 7.81 7.20
CA GLY A 133 -14.83 7.74 7.06
C GLY A 133 -15.48 8.84 6.22
N LYS A 134 -14.76 9.93 5.94
CA LYS A 134 -15.22 11.02 5.06
C LYS A 134 -14.55 11.03 3.70
N ASP A 135 -13.62 10.11 3.45
CA ASP A 135 -12.86 10.05 2.22
C ASP A 135 -13.67 9.31 1.14
N PRO A 136 -13.93 9.94 -0.03
CA PRO A 136 -14.74 9.35 -1.08
C PRO A 136 -14.17 8.02 -1.63
N ARG A 137 -12.89 7.73 -1.43
CA ARG A 137 -12.28 6.46 -1.83
C ARG A 137 -12.82 5.26 -1.06
N TYR A 138 -13.45 5.50 0.08
CA TYR A 138 -14.00 4.48 0.98
C TYR A 138 -15.52 4.65 1.19
N ALA A 139 -16.19 5.43 0.33
CA ALA A 139 -17.62 5.74 0.48
C ALA A 139 -18.53 4.48 0.44
N ASP A 140 -18.09 3.44 -0.25
CA ASP A 140 -18.83 2.18 -0.35
C ASP A 140 -18.65 1.25 0.86
N LEU A 141 -17.77 1.63 1.81
CA LEU A 141 -17.48 0.84 3.00
C LEU A 141 -18.40 1.23 4.15
N LYS A 142 -18.89 0.22 4.87
CA LYS A 142 -19.61 0.44 6.12
C LYS A 142 -18.65 0.86 7.22
N GLY A 143 -19.16 1.59 8.23
CA GLY A 143 -18.31 2.16 9.27
C GLY A 143 -17.49 1.19 10.11
N ASP A 144 -17.85 -0.10 10.14
CA ASP A 144 -17.15 -1.18 10.82
C ASP A 144 -16.07 -1.85 9.94
N GLU A 145 -16.10 -1.63 8.62
CA GLU A 145 -15.05 -2.07 7.70
C GLU A 145 -13.84 -1.14 7.65
N LEU A 146 -14.00 0.09 8.18
CA LEU A 146 -12.93 1.09 8.22
C LEU A 146 -12.08 0.90 9.48
N PRO A 147 -10.78 0.56 9.34
CA PRO A 147 -9.93 0.34 10.50
C PRO A 147 -9.61 1.65 11.23
N LEU A 148 -9.63 1.60 12.56
CA LEU A 148 -9.06 2.64 13.43
C LEU A 148 -7.56 2.40 13.66
N THR A 149 -7.12 1.17 13.49
CA THR A 149 -5.72 0.70 13.56
C THR A 149 -5.66 -0.73 13.04
N GLU A 150 -4.47 -1.17 12.61
CA GLU A 150 -4.26 -2.55 12.18
C GLU A 150 -2.91 -3.09 12.68
N CYS A 151 -2.89 -4.34 13.15
CA CYS A 151 -1.69 -5.16 13.16
C CYS A 151 -1.57 -5.93 11.83
N LEU A 152 -0.52 -6.74 11.67
CA LEU A 152 -0.33 -7.52 10.44
C LEU A 152 -1.46 -8.55 10.25
N LYS A 153 -1.95 -9.17 11.33
CA LYS A 153 -3.07 -10.12 11.33
C LYS A 153 -4.33 -9.50 10.71
N ASP A 154 -4.66 -8.25 11.06
CA ASP A 154 -5.82 -7.54 10.51
C ASP A 154 -5.66 -7.27 9.02
N THR A 155 -4.47 -6.83 8.62
CA THR A 155 -4.12 -6.61 7.21
C THR A 155 -4.26 -7.90 6.39
N VAL A 156 -3.77 -9.03 6.91
CA VAL A 156 -3.91 -10.35 6.30
C VAL A 156 -5.39 -10.74 6.19
N ALA A 157 -6.17 -10.54 7.25
CA ALA A 157 -7.59 -10.88 7.29
C ALA A 157 -8.41 -10.13 6.21
N ARG A 158 -8.09 -8.86 5.91
CA ARG A 158 -8.77 -8.13 4.83
C ARG A 158 -8.21 -8.42 3.44
N PHE A 159 -6.92 -8.77 3.34
CA PHE A 159 -6.27 -9.01 2.05
C PHE A 159 -6.57 -10.41 1.49
N VAL A 160 -6.48 -11.45 2.31
CA VAL A 160 -6.56 -12.85 1.85
C VAL A 160 -7.87 -13.16 1.13
N PRO A 161 -9.07 -12.77 1.60
CA PRO A 161 -10.31 -13.01 0.85
C PRO A 161 -10.32 -12.34 -0.54
N TYR A 162 -9.72 -11.16 -0.65
CA TYR A 162 -9.60 -10.46 -1.94
C TYR A 162 -8.59 -11.15 -2.87
N TRP A 163 -7.48 -11.61 -2.31
CA TRP A 163 -6.51 -12.42 -3.03
C TRP A 163 -7.16 -13.70 -3.59
N GLU A 164 -7.82 -14.47 -2.73
CA GLU A 164 -8.42 -15.77 -3.11
C GLU A 164 -9.58 -15.62 -4.09
N GLY A 165 -10.45 -14.62 -3.87
CA GLY A 165 -11.64 -14.42 -4.69
C GLY A 165 -11.41 -13.65 -6.00
N THR A 166 -10.32 -12.86 -6.09
CA THR A 166 -10.13 -11.93 -7.22
C THR A 166 -8.78 -12.11 -7.91
N ILE A 167 -7.67 -12.01 -7.17
CA ILE A 167 -6.35 -11.95 -7.82
C ILE A 167 -5.83 -13.34 -8.18
N ALA A 168 -5.92 -14.28 -7.26
CA ALA A 168 -5.43 -15.65 -7.50
C ALA A 168 -6.11 -16.37 -8.69
N PRO A 169 -7.44 -16.22 -8.92
CA PRO A 169 -8.08 -16.74 -10.12
C PRO A 169 -7.48 -16.18 -11.41
N MET A 170 -7.13 -14.88 -11.44
CA MET A 170 -6.51 -14.27 -12.62
C MET A 170 -5.10 -14.83 -12.86
N VAL A 171 -4.31 -15.01 -11.81
CA VAL A 171 -3.00 -15.68 -11.91
C VAL A 171 -3.17 -17.14 -12.41
N LYS A 172 -4.13 -17.88 -11.84
CA LYS A 172 -4.41 -19.28 -12.22
C LYS A 172 -4.94 -19.42 -13.65
N SER A 173 -5.62 -18.39 -14.20
CA SER A 173 -6.03 -18.36 -15.60
C SER A 173 -4.89 -18.14 -16.59
N GLY A 174 -3.65 -17.98 -16.10
CA GLY A 174 -2.48 -17.74 -16.93
C GLY A 174 -2.18 -16.27 -17.21
N LYS A 175 -2.94 -15.33 -16.66
CA LYS A 175 -2.66 -13.88 -16.75
C LYS A 175 -1.35 -13.52 -16.03
N ARG A 176 -0.58 -12.64 -16.65
CA ARG A 176 0.62 -12.05 -16.05
C ARG A 176 0.18 -10.85 -15.23
N VAL A 177 0.32 -10.97 -13.93
CA VAL A 177 -0.25 -10.00 -12.97
C VAL A 177 0.86 -9.14 -12.36
N LEU A 178 0.64 -7.82 -12.35
CA LEU A 178 1.44 -6.84 -11.59
C LEU A 178 0.61 -6.34 -10.41
N ILE A 179 1.19 -6.33 -9.20
CA ILE A 179 0.59 -5.71 -8.00
C ILE A 179 1.54 -4.64 -7.48
N THR A 180 1.02 -3.44 -7.24
CA THR A 180 1.79 -2.31 -6.65
C THR A 180 1.15 -1.84 -5.36
#